data_df1d0e92bd8d6d32bdaea2ec6dccdf70
#
_entry.id   df1d0e92bd8d6d32bdaea2ec6dccdf70
#
_cell.length_a   1.000
_cell.length_b   1.000
_cell.length_c   1.000
_cell.angle_alpha   90.00
_cell.angle_beta   90.00
_cell.angle_gamma   90.00
#
_symmetry.space_group_name_H-M   'P 1'
#
loop_
_entity.id
_entity.type
_entity.pdbx_description
1 polymer ?
#
loop_
_entity_poly.entity_id
_entity_poly.type
_entity_poly.pdbx_seq_one_letter_code
_entity_poly.pdbx_strand_id
1 'polypeptide(L)'
;MSKRDHILAVAESLFNQFGYTAVGVDKIRDEAAVSKTSMYRHFGAKAALIEAVLQARHTRFEQGLQQAIDAHQDKETQLTALLDWHLAWFKQDDFKGCMFMHAIGEFKSATDGQITEIAKAHKQKIRNVIEGIVGSEEVDAVDTVMTLLEGLIVRAEFGEVPSRASCLAMLKHISSASPST
;
A
#
# COMPACT_ATOMS: atom_id res chain seq x y z
N MET A 1 11.65 20.70 4.19
CA MET A 1 11.30 19.42 4.86
C MET A 1 11.48 19.63 6.36
N SER A 2 10.45 19.39 7.19
CA SER A 2 10.57 19.51 8.65
C SER A 2 11.43 18.38 9.23
N LYS A 3 11.94 18.56 10.46
CA LYS A 3 12.69 17.49 11.14
C LYS A 3 11.82 16.23 11.35
N ARG A 4 10.53 16.42 11.61
CA ARG A 4 9.56 15.33 11.72
C ARG A 4 9.44 14.55 10.41
N ASP A 5 9.31 15.23 9.27
CA ASP A 5 9.19 14.60 7.96
C ASP A 5 10.47 13.85 7.58
N HIS A 6 11.63 14.39 7.94
CA HIS A 6 12.91 13.74 7.73
C HIS A 6 13.00 12.41 8.51
N ILE A 7 12.63 12.42 9.80
CA ILE A 7 12.59 11.18 10.60
C ILE A 7 11.60 10.17 10.01
N LEU A 8 10.42 10.63 9.56
CA LEU A 8 9.44 9.75 8.92
C LEU A 8 9.98 9.09 7.65
N ALA A 9 10.64 9.85 6.78
CA ALA A 9 11.20 9.33 5.54
C ALA A 9 12.30 8.29 5.79
N VAL A 10 13.19 8.56 6.75
CA VAL A 10 14.23 7.61 7.16
C VAL A 10 13.62 6.35 7.78
N ALA A 11 12.64 6.51 8.68
CA ALA A 11 11.97 5.37 9.30
C ALA A 11 11.23 4.52 8.26
N GLU A 12 10.53 5.14 7.32
CA GLU A 12 9.85 4.43 6.23
C GLU A 12 10.82 3.61 5.39
N SER A 13 11.93 4.20 4.97
CA SER A 13 12.97 3.49 4.21
C SER A 13 13.51 2.28 4.95
N LEU A 14 13.84 2.44 6.24
CA LEU A 14 14.35 1.36 7.06
C LEU A 14 13.31 0.26 7.30
N PHE A 15 12.05 0.62 7.61
CA PHE A 15 10.97 -0.35 7.80
C PHE A 15 10.66 -1.12 6.51
N ASN A 16 10.66 -0.42 5.36
CA ASN A 16 10.44 -1.04 4.06
C ASN A 16 11.55 -2.05 3.70
N GLN A 17 12.79 -1.75 4.08
CA GLN A 17 13.95 -2.60 3.76
C GLN A 17 14.13 -3.77 4.73
N PHE A 18 13.88 -3.57 6.01
CA PHE A 18 14.26 -4.53 7.06
C PHE A 18 13.10 -5.06 7.91
N GLY A 19 11.89 -4.58 7.66
CA GLY A 19 10.72 -4.88 8.50
C GLY A 19 10.62 -4.00 9.75
N TYR A 20 9.44 -4.00 10.37
CA TYR A 20 9.16 -3.10 11.50
C TYR A 20 9.83 -3.55 12.79
N THR A 21 9.77 -4.85 13.09
CA THR A 21 10.27 -5.41 14.36
C THR A 21 11.78 -5.39 14.42
N ALA A 22 12.45 -5.67 13.31
CA ALA A 22 13.91 -5.71 13.22
C ALA A 22 14.58 -4.33 13.33
N VAL A 23 13.87 -3.24 13.00
CA VAL A 23 14.41 -1.88 13.04
C VAL A 23 14.19 -1.25 14.42
N GLY A 24 15.27 -1.07 15.19
CA GLY A 24 15.23 -0.36 16.48
C GLY A 24 15.21 1.15 16.34
N VAL A 25 14.69 1.85 17.36
CA VAL A 25 14.64 3.33 17.42
C VAL A 25 16.05 3.95 17.32
N ASP A 26 17.05 3.29 17.90
CA ASP A 26 18.44 3.79 17.83
C ASP A 26 18.99 3.77 16.40
N LYS A 27 18.69 2.75 15.60
CA LYS A 27 19.05 2.70 14.17
C LYS A 27 18.40 3.86 13.39
N ILE A 28 17.12 4.13 13.63
CA ILE A 28 16.42 5.24 12.96
C ILE A 28 17.03 6.58 13.37
N ARG A 29 17.30 6.76 14.66
CA ARG A 29 17.95 7.97 15.21
C ARG A 29 19.31 8.25 14.54
N ASP A 30 20.15 7.21 14.46
CA ASP A 30 21.50 7.34 13.92
C ASP A 30 21.46 7.64 12.42
N GLU A 31 20.62 6.94 11.66
CA GLU A 31 20.43 7.18 10.22
C GLU A 31 19.83 8.56 9.92
N ALA A 32 18.87 9.01 10.75
CA ALA A 32 18.28 10.33 10.62
C ALA A 32 19.17 11.47 11.17
N ALA A 33 20.32 11.15 11.78
CA ALA A 33 21.23 12.09 12.42
C ALA A 33 20.53 13.03 13.42
N VAL A 34 19.63 12.50 14.25
CA VAL A 34 18.89 13.27 15.26
C VAL A 34 19.18 12.78 16.68
N SER A 35 18.91 13.62 17.70
CA SER A 35 19.01 13.20 19.09
C SER A 35 17.85 12.29 19.50
N LYS A 36 18.09 11.41 20.48
CA LYS A 36 17.05 10.57 21.11
C LYS A 36 15.88 11.40 21.65
N THR A 37 16.19 12.53 22.28
CA THR A 37 15.19 13.50 22.76
C THR A 37 14.32 14.02 21.62
N SER A 38 14.90 14.32 20.46
CA SER A 38 14.15 14.77 19.29
C SER A 38 13.20 13.69 18.77
N MET A 39 13.64 12.43 18.69
CA MET A 39 12.83 11.28 18.31
C MET A 39 11.58 11.17 19.20
N TYR A 40 11.79 11.07 20.52
CA TYR A 40 10.69 10.89 21.47
C TYR A 40 9.77 12.09 21.56
N ARG A 41 10.29 13.32 21.36
CA ARG A 41 9.45 14.53 21.32
C ARG A 41 8.48 14.53 20.14
N HIS A 42 8.88 13.97 18.98
CA HIS A 42 8.04 13.95 17.78
C HIS A 42 7.06 12.77 17.74
N PHE A 43 7.43 11.62 18.28
CA PHE A 43 6.66 10.38 18.10
C PHE A 43 6.33 9.65 19.41
N GLY A 44 6.96 9.99 20.53
CA GLY A 44 6.70 9.37 21.84
C GLY A 44 7.19 7.92 21.93
N ALA A 45 6.78 7.06 21.02
CA ALA A 45 7.12 5.63 21.00
C ALA A 45 7.35 5.12 19.58
N LYS A 46 7.99 3.94 19.45
CA LYS A 46 8.20 3.28 18.15
C LYS A 46 6.86 2.94 17.47
N ALA A 47 5.86 2.49 18.23
CA ALA A 47 4.54 2.20 17.69
C ALA A 47 3.92 3.42 17.01
N ALA A 48 3.91 4.58 17.67
CA ALA A 48 3.38 5.81 17.10
C ALA A 48 4.19 6.30 15.86
N LEU A 49 5.48 6.01 15.80
CA LEU A 49 6.27 6.26 14.60
C LEU A 49 5.85 5.34 13.44
N ILE A 50 5.61 4.06 13.71
CA ILE A 50 5.12 3.10 12.69
C ILE A 50 3.76 3.53 12.18
N GLU A 51 2.83 3.89 13.06
CA GLU A 51 1.50 4.41 12.71
C GLU A 51 1.62 5.65 11.80
N ALA A 52 2.48 6.59 12.16
CA ALA A 52 2.71 7.81 11.38
C ALA A 52 3.32 7.51 9.99
N VAL A 53 4.22 6.54 9.89
CA VAL A 53 4.80 6.07 8.61
C VAL A 53 3.71 5.44 7.74
N LEU A 54 2.92 4.53 8.28
CA LEU A 54 1.83 3.88 7.55
C LEU A 54 0.80 4.90 7.07
N GLN A 55 0.42 5.86 7.92
CA GLN A 55 -0.53 6.91 7.54
C GLN A 55 0.01 7.81 6.43
N ALA A 56 1.27 8.23 6.51
CA ALA A 56 1.90 9.04 5.47
C ALA A 56 2.01 8.27 4.13
N ARG A 57 2.38 6.99 4.19
CA ARG A 57 2.42 6.11 3.01
C ARG A 57 1.04 5.90 2.40
N HIS A 58 0.02 5.67 3.24
CA HIS A 58 -1.37 5.54 2.79
C HIS A 58 -1.82 6.78 2.00
N THR A 59 -1.60 7.96 2.55
CA THR A 59 -1.99 9.23 1.90
C THR A 59 -1.32 9.38 0.53
N ARG A 60 -0.02 9.11 0.42
CA ARG A 60 0.70 9.21 -0.88
C ARG A 60 0.23 8.18 -1.88
N PHE A 61 -0.01 6.94 -1.42
CA PHE A 61 -0.51 5.86 -2.26
C PHE A 61 -1.90 6.19 -2.81
N GLU A 62 -2.81 6.61 -1.94
CA GLU A 62 -4.17 7.02 -2.32
C GLU A 62 -4.16 8.17 -3.33
N GLN A 63 -3.39 9.21 -3.06
CA GLN A 63 -3.29 10.37 -3.95
C GLN A 63 -2.75 10.00 -5.33
N GLY A 64 -1.67 9.21 -5.39
CA GLY A 64 -1.08 8.78 -6.65
C GLY A 64 -2.01 7.88 -7.47
N LEU A 65 -2.69 6.95 -6.80
CA LEU A 65 -3.65 6.06 -7.42
C LEU A 65 -4.88 6.82 -7.94
N GLN A 66 -5.45 7.69 -7.11
CA GLN A 66 -6.62 8.50 -7.49
C GLN A 66 -6.30 9.40 -8.68
N GLN A 67 -5.13 10.06 -8.69
CA GLN A 67 -4.70 10.89 -9.81
C GLN A 67 -4.58 10.09 -11.11
N ALA A 68 -4.08 8.86 -11.05
CA ALA A 68 -3.99 8.00 -12.23
C ALA A 68 -5.38 7.62 -12.78
N ILE A 69 -6.33 7.33 -11.90
CA ILE A 69 -7.70 6.93 -12.26
C ILE A 69 -8.50 8.11 -12.79
N ASP A 70 -8.43 9.28 -12.15
CA ASP A 70 -9.21 10.47 -12.50
C ASP A 70 -8.83 11.06 -13.88
N ALA A 71 -7.69 10.67 -14.43
CA ALA A 71 -7.30 11.00 -15.80
C ALA A 71 -8.19 10.32 -16.87
N HIS A 72 -9.03 9.37 -16.47
CA HIS A 72 -9.87 8.55 -17.35
C HIS A 72 -11.35 8.64 -16.97
N GLN A 73 -12.26 8.46 -17.96
CA GLN A 73 -13.70 8.67 -17.76
C GLN A 73 -14.52 7.37 -17.81
N ASP A 74 -14.02 6.34 -18.46
CA ASP A 74 -14.74 5.07 -18.60
C ASP A 74 -14.13 3.96 -17.75
N LYS A 75 -14.94 2.98 -17.38
CA LYS A 75 -14.59 1.86 -16.51
C LYS A 75 -13.36 1.07 -17.00
N GLU A 76 -13.25 0.79 -18.30
CA GLU A 76 -12.16 -0.04 -18.83
C GLU A 76 -10.82 0.69 -18.73
N THR A 77 -10.78 1.97 -19.09
CA THR A 77 -9.56 2.79 -18.99
C THR A 77 -9.18 3.08 -17.55
N GLN A 78 -10.15 3.27 -16.63
CA GLN A 78 -9.89 3.42 -15.20
C GLN A 78 -9.31 2.14 -14.57
N LEU A 79 -9.84 0.97 -14.88
CA LEU A 79 -9.28 -0.31 -14.44
C LEU A 79 -7.89 -0.56 -15.03
N THR A 80 -7.68 -0.16 -16.29
CA THR A 80 -6.36 -0.22 -16.93
C THR A 80 -5.37 0.70 -16.21
N ALA A 81 -5.75 1.92 -15.88
CA ALA A 81 -4.93 2.87 -15.13
C ALA A 81 -4.60 2.38 -13.71
N LEU A 82 -5.57 1.79 -13.02
CA LEU A 82 -5.39 1.13 -11.73
C LEU A 82 -4.31 0.04 -11.81
N LEU A 83 -4.37 -0.82 -12.82
CA LEU A 83 -3.38 -1.87 -13.06
C LEU A 83 -2.01 -1.28 -13.40
N ASP A 84 -1.95 -0.35 -14.36
CA ASP A 84 -0.70 0.26 -14.82
C ASP A 84 0.03 1.00 -13.72
N TRP A 85 -0.71 1.66 -12.81
CA TRP A 85 -0.16 2.29 -11.62
C TRP A 85 0.54 1.27 -10.71
N HIS A 86 -0.08 0.12 -10.47
CA HIS A 86 0.54 -0.96 -9.67
C HIS A 86 1.76 -1.55 -10.39
N LEU A 87 1.67 -1.81 -11.70
CA LEU A 87 2.81 -2.31 -12.47
C LEU A 87 3.98 -1.32 -12.52
N ALA A 88 3.72 -0.02 -12.49
CA ALA A 88 4.74 1.01 -12.37
C ALA A 88 5.36 1.03 -10.96
N TRP A 89 4.54 0.88 -9.91
CA TRP A 89 5.02 0.78 -8.54
C TRP A 89 5.95 -0.42 -8.34
N PHE A 90 5.63 -1.60 -8.90
CA PHE A 90 6.48 -2.79 -8.81
C PHE A 90 7.88 -2.62 -9.42
N LYS A 91 8.07 -1.64 -10.30
CA LYS A 91 9.36 -1.36 -10.96
C LYS A 91 10.22 -0.34 -10.21
N GLN A 92 9.72 0.22 -9.12
CA GLN A 92 10.50 1.16 -8.32
C GLN A 92 11.64 0.44 -7.60
N ASP A 93 12.81 1.05 -7.53
CA ASP A 93 14.01 0.45 -6.92
C ASP A 93 13.80 0.12 -5.43
N ASP A 94 12.94 0.88 -4.77
CA ASP A 94 12.60 0.69 -3.36
C ASP A 94 11.38 -0.24 -3.16
N PHE A 95 10.83 -0.86 -4.21
CA PHE A 95 9.75 -1.83 -4.05
C PHE A 95 10.22 -3.06 -3.28
N LYS A 96 9.56 -3.36 -2.17
CA LYS A 96 9.83 -4.51 -1.26
C LYS A 96 8.53 -5.19 -0.83
N GLY A 97 7.50 -5.13 -1.66
CA GLY A 97 6.18 -5.62 -1.31
C GLY A 97 5.29 -4.57 -0.64
N CYS A 98 4.19 -5.03 -0.08
CA CYS A 98 3.20 -4.16 0.55
C CYS A 98 3.47 -3.98 2.04
N MET A 99 3.92 -2.81 2.46
CA MET A 99 4.18 -2.48 3.88
C MET A 99 2.96 -2.72 4.78
N PHE A 100 1.73 -2.58 4.28
CA PHE A 100 0.51 -2.84 5.07
C PHE A 100 0.29 -4.34 5.29
N MET A 101 0.58 -5.19 4.31
CA MET A 101 0.57 -6.65 4.46
C MET A 101 1.65 -7.11 5.45
N HIS A 102 2.84 -6.53 5.35
CA HIS A 102 3.95 -6.80 6.29
C HIS A 102 3.55 -6.39 7.72
N ALA A 103 2.88 -5.24 7.90
CA ALA A 103 2.37 -4.83 9.21
C ALA A 103 1.39 -5.86 9.80
N ILE A 104 0.43 -6.37 9.02
CA ILE A 104 -0.47 -7.45 9.45
C ILE A 104 0.32 -8.72 9.84
N GLY A 105 1.39 -9.04 9.09
CA GLY A 105 2.23 -10.21 9.37
C GLY A 105 3.02 -10.09 10.67
N GLU A 106 3.57 -8.90 10.97
CA GLU A 106 4.43 -8.67 12.13
C GLU A 106 3.67 -8.34 13.41
N PHE A 107 2.51 -7.64 13.31
CA PHE A 107 1.74 -7.17 14.46
C PHE A 107 0.45 -8.00 14.62
N LYS A 108 0.52 -9.05 15.44
CA LYS A 108 -0.60 -9.97 15.69
C LYS A 108 -1.14 -9.89 17.13
N SER A 109 -0.49 -9.09 17.98
CA SER A 109 -0.90 -8.91 19.36
C SER A 109 -2.06 -7.92 19.50
N ALA A 110 -2.89 -8.11 20.52
CA ALA A 110 -3.95 -7.16 20.87
C ALA A 110 -3.42 -5.75 21.20
N THR A 111 -2.16 -5.62 21.61
CA THR A 111 -1.49 -4.35 21.89
C THR A 111 -1.10 -3.58 20.63
N ASP A 112 -1.10 -4.24 19.47
CA ASP A 112 -0.72 -3.67 18.17
C ASP A 112 -1.94 -3.23 17.35
N GLY A 113 -3.12 -3.20 17.97
CA GLY A 113 -4.42 -3.00 17.32
C GLY A 113 -4.48 -1.78 16.39
N GLN A 114 -3.90 -0.64 16.79
CA GLN A 114 -3.92 0.57 15.97
C GLN A 114 -3.13 0.40 14.66
N ILE A 115 -1.97 -0.25 14.69
CA ILE A 115 -1.14 -0.52 13.49
C ILE A 115 -1.91 -1.41 12.51
N THR A 116 -2.53 -2.48 13.02
CA THR A 116 -3.30 -3.40 12.18
C THR A 116 -4.57 -2.76 11.63
N GLU A 117 -5.24 -1.89 12.40
CA GLU A 117 -6.42 -1.15 11.93
C GLU A 117 -6.06 -0.16 10.80
N ILE A 118 -4.92 0.54 10.88
CA ILE A 118 -4.45 1.39 9.78
C ILE A 118 -4.20 0.55 8.51
N ALA A 119 -3.60 -0.64 8.66
CA ALA A 119 -3.35 -1.53 7.53
C ALA A 119 -4.65 -2.05 6.89
N LYS A 120 -5.64 -2.45 7.69
CA LYS A 120 -6.96 -2.87 7.22
C LYS A 120 -7.71 -1.71 6.54
N ALA A 121 -7.70 -0.51 7.15
CA ALA A 121 -8.33 0.68 6.59
C ALA A 121 -7.73 1.05 5.22
N HIS A 122 -6.42 0.89 5.04
CA HIS A 122 -5.78 1.06 3.73
C HIS A 122 -6.38 0.11 2.68
N LYS A 123 -6.51 -1.17 2.99
CA LYS A 123 -7.08 -2.15 2.05
C LYS A 123 -8.55 -1.88 1.75
N GLN A 124 -9.33 -1.50 2.78
CA GLN A 124 -10.72 -1.10 2.56
C GLN A 124 -10.82 0.12 1.65
N LYS A 125 -9.89 1.08 1.75
CA LYS A 125 -9.89 2.26 0.89
C LYS A 125 -9.61 1.89 -0.58
N ILE A 126 -8.68 0.97 -0.85
CA ILE A 126 -8.45 0.45 -2.21
C ILE A 126 -9.70 -0.24 -2.74
N ARG A 127 -10.38 -1.06 -1.91
CA ARG A 127 -11.65 -1.66 -2.26
C ARG A 127 -12.69 -0.60 -2.67
N ASN A 128 -12.84 0.46 -1.88
CA ASN A 128 -13.80 1.54 -2.19
C ASN A 128 -13.46 2.25 -3.52
N VAL A 129 -12.17 2.39 -3.85
CA VAL A 129 -11.75 2.92 -5.16
C VAL A 129 -12.22 2.00 -6.29
N ILE A 130 -12.05 0.69 -6.14
CA ILE A 130 -12.51 -0.29 -7.14
C ILE A 130 -14.04 -0.27 -7.26
N GLU A 131 -14.75 -0.23 -6.14
CA GLU A 131 -16.22 -0.09 -6.09
C GLU A 131 -16.69 1.16 -6.84
N GLY A 132 -15.96 2.27 -6.72
CA GLY A 132 -16.24 3.51 -7.46
C GLY A 132 -16.08 3.37 -8.97
N ILE A 133 -15.21 2.47 -9.44
CA ILE A 133 -14.98 2.22 -10.86
C ILE A 133 -15.99 1.22 -11.41
N VAL A 134 -16.20 0.09 -10.73
CA VAL A 134 -17.02 -1.02 -11.27
C VAL A 134 -18.48 -0.95 -10.89
N GLY A 135 -18.83 -0.29 -9.81
CA GLY A 135 -20.15 -0.25 -9.18
C GLY A 135 -20.14 -1.05 -7.87
N SER A 136 -20.78 -0.50 -6.83
CA SER A 136 -20.84 -1.14 -5.50
C SER A 136 -21.69 -2.41 -5.46
N GLU A 137 -22.60 -2.58 -6.42
CA GLU A 137 -23.45 -3.75 -6.62
C GLU A 137 -22.70 -4.93 -7.27
N GLU A 138 -21.57 -4.66 -7.92
CA GLU A 138 -20.74 -5.66 -8.62
C GLU A 138 -19.73 -6.32 -7.67
N VAL A 139 -20.21 -6.93 -6.58
CA VAL A 139 -19.37 -7.44 -5.48
C VAL A 139 -18.33 -8.45 -5.97
N ASP A 140 -18.73 -9.39 -6.84
CA ASP A 140 -17.84 -10.42 -7.37
C ASP A 140 -16.73 -9.82 -8.25
N ALA A 141 -17.04 -8.77 -9.02
CA ALA A 141 -16.05 -8.05 -9.82
C ALA A 141 -15.06 -7.30 -8.93
N VAL A 142 -15.54 -6.62 -7.87
CA VAL A 142 -14.71 -5.94 -6.88
C VAL A 142 -13.74 -6.93 -6.21
N ASP A 143 -14.27 -8.06 -5.72
CA ASP A 143 -13.47 -9.10 -5.05
C ASP A 143 -12.44 -9.72 -6.00
N THR A 144 -12.80 -9.91 -7.27
CA THR A 144 -11.88 -10.47 -8.27
C THR A 144 -10.75 -9.49 -8.60
N VAL A 145 -11.06 -8.19 -8.78
CA VAL A 145 -10.03 -7.16 -9.00
C VAL A 145 -9.12 -7.03 -7.77
N MET A 146 -9.68 -7.02 -6.55
CA MET A 146 -8.89 -7.02 -5.32
C MET A 146 -7.96 -8.23 -5.25
N THR A 147 -8.47 -9.43 -5.50
CA THR A 147 -7.69 -10.68 -5.47
C THR A 147 -6.56 -10.66 -6.50
N LEU A 148 -6.84 -10.16 -7.73
CA LEU A 148 -5.82 -10.01 -8.76
C LEU A 148 -4.71 -9.06 -8.30
N LEU A 149 -5.03 -7.88 -7.80
CA LEU A 149 -4.03 -6.91 -7.35
C LEU A 149 -3.20 -7.43 -6.18
N GLU A 150 -3.82 -8.06 -5.18
CA GLU A 150 -3.12 -8.67 -4.05
C GLU A 150 -2.17 -9.78 -4.52
N GLY A 151 -2.63 -10.64 -5.44
CA GLY A 151 -1.80 -11.68 -6.03
C GLY A 151 -0.63 -11.11 -6.84
N LEU A 152 -0.84 -10.03 -7.58
CA LEU A 152 0.23 -9.34 -8.32
C LEU A 152 1.27 -8.72 -7.39
N ILE A 153 0.85 -8.10 -6.27
CA ILE A 153 1.76 -7.55 -5.26
C ILE A 153 2.66 -8.65 -4.70
N VAL A 154 2.07 -9.78 -4.30
CA VAL A 154 2.83 -10.92 -3.76
C VAL A 154 3.80 -11.46 -4.82
N ARG A 155 3.37 -11.68 -6.06
CA ARG A 155 4.25 -12.16 -7.12
C ARG A 155 5.37 -11.19 -7.45
N ALA A 156 5.09 -9.89 -7.43
CA ALA A 156 6.10 -8.86 -7.64
C ALA A 156 7.17 -8.88 -6.56
N GLU A 157 6.81 -9.16 -5.30
CA GLU A 157 7.74 -9.31 -4.18
C GLU A 157 8.69 -10.50 -4.37
N PHE A 158 8.21 -11.58 -5.04
CA PHE A 158 9.04 -12.72 -5.47
C PHE A 158 9.81 -12.48 -6.78
N GLY A 159 9.69 -11.30 -7.39
CA GLY A 159 10.31 -10.99 -8.69
C GLY A 159 9.59 -11.59 -9.90
N GLU A 160 8.35 -12.03 -9.74
CA GLU A 160 7.58 -12.75 -10.76
C GLU A 160 6.34 -11.94 -11.21
N VAL A 161 6.52 -10.86 -11.94
CA VAL A 161 5.40 -10.08 -12.46
C VAL A 161 4.97 -10.62 -13.82
N PRO A 162 3.68 -11.01 -14.00
CA PRO A 162 3.15 -11.35 -15.32
C PRO A 162 3.25 -10.18 -16.29
N SER A 163 3.25 -10.46 -17.60
CA SER A 163 3.25 -9.40 -18.59
C SER A 163 1.99 -8.52 -18.45
N ARG A 164 2.12 -7.22 -18.79
CA ARG A 164 0.97 -6.30 -18.81
C ARG A 164 -0.20 -6.87 -19.63
N ALA A 165 0.10 -7.52 -20.78
CA ALA A 165 -0.91 -8.12 -21.63
C ALA A 165 -1.68 -9.23 -20.90
N SER A 166 -0.99 -10.09 -20.15
CA SER A 166 -1.63 -11.14 -19.35
C SER A 166 -2.52 -10.55 -18.24
N CYS A 167 -2.04 -9.52 -17.54
CA CYS A 167 -2.82 -8.85 -16.50
C CYS A 167 -4.08 -8.17 -17.06
N LEU A 168 -3.97 -7.51 -18.22
CA LEU A 168 -5.12 -6.91 -18.91
C LEU A 168 -6.13 -7.97 -19.38
N ALA A 169 -5.67 -9.12 -19.87
CA ALA A 169 -6.56 -10.21 -20.25
C ALA A 169 -7.38 -10.70 -19.04
N MET A 170 -6.76 -10.85 -17.87
CA MET A 170 -7.47 -11.19 -16.63
C MET A 170 -8.53 -10.13 -16.27
N LEU A 171 -8.19 -8.84 -16.32
CA LEU A 171 -9.15 -7.75 -16.04
C LEU A 171 -10.32 -7.74 -17.02
N LYS A 172 -10.10 -7.98 -18.31
CA LYS A 172 -11.16 -8.04 -19.33
C LYS A 172 -12.15 -9.17 -19.08
N HIS A 173 -11.68 -10.34 -18.66
CA HIS A 173 -12.54 -11.44 -18.26
C HIS A 173 -13.46 -11.07 -17.08
N ILE A 174 -12.96 -10.30 -16.14
CA ILE A 174 -13.73 -9.80 -14.98
C ILE A 174 -14.81 -8.82 -15.44
N SER A 175 -14.45 -7.88 -16.33
CA SER A 175 -15.38 -6.84 -16.83
C SER A 175 -16.47 -7.37 -17.75
N SER A 176 -16.27 -8.55 -18.38
CA SER A 176 -17.20 -9.17 -19.32
C SER A 176 -18.08 -10.26 -18.71
N ALA A 177 -17.79 -10.69 -17.49
CA ALA A 177 -18.65 -11.60 -16.74
C ALA A 177 -19.86 -10.82 -16.20
N SER A 178 -20.88 -10.61 -17.05
CA SER A 178 -22.19 -10.18 -16.57
C SER A 178 -22.75 -11.22 -15.61
N PRO A 179 -23.46 -10.83 -14.54
CA PRO A 179 -24.05 -11.78 -13.62
C PRO A 179 -24.96 -12.72 -14.42
N SER A 180 -24.71 -14.02 -14.31
CA SER A 180 -25.65 -15.05 -14.78
C SER A 180 -26.93 -14.86 -13.96
N THR A 181 -28.00 -14.42 -14.63
CA THR A 181 -29.37 -14.33 -14.10
C THR A 181 -29.85 -15.65 -13.53
#